data_5e52dd1de09624802cd565c4bfa34609
#
_entry.id   5e52dd1de09624802cd565c4bfa34609
#
_cell.length_a   1.000
_cell.length_b   1.000
_cell.length_c   1.000
_cell.angle_alpha   90.00
_cell.angle_beta   90.00
_cell.angle_gamma   90.00
#
_symmetry.space_group_name_H-M   'P 1'
#
loop_
_entity.id
_entity.type
_entity.pdbx_description
1 polymer ?
#
loop_
_entity_poly.entity_id
_entity_poly.type
_entity_poly.pdbx_seq_one_letter_code
_entity_poly.pdbx_strand_id
1 'polypeptide(L)'
;MDTVCYDNASSKKELVAGKFMVLAIFCAIGSLFGLIIGFIGGLITDKIVLDIVGIGELLFLTLVAWVISLIFGSMSIPLVFKFGAEKGRVLLLVSFLIPAGICFGIYQLLTMLGVALTDQIVFILLCCSPLLALAWCYVMYQISYRIFVKQEL
;
A
#
# COMPACT_ATOMS: atom_id res chain seq x y z
N MET A 1 2.03 36.37 19.15
CA MET A 1 2.61 36.02 17.85
C MET A 1 2.70 34.51 17.64
N ASP A 2 2.52 33.71 18.70
CA ASP A 2 2.69 32.25 18.70
C ASP A 2 1.45 31.46 18.26
N THR A 3 0.26 32.02 18.33
CA THR A 3 -1.01 31.36 17.96
C THR A 3 -1.14 31.15 16.45
N VAL A 4 -0.67 32.07 15.62
CA VAL A 4 -0.74 31.98 14.15
C VAL A 4 0.19 30.89 13.59
N CYS A 5 1.34 30.67 14.22
CA CYS A 5 2.28 29.59 13.84
C CYS A 5 1.73 28.20 14.19
N TYR A 6 0.99 28.07 15.29
CA TYR A 6 0.42 26.80 15.73
C TYR A 6 -0.77 26.39 14.85
N ASP A 7 -1.60 27.35 14.46
CA ASP A 7 -2.75 27.13 13.58
C ASP A 7 -2.31 26.69 12.17
N ASN A 8 -1.23 27.28 11.64
CA ASN A 8 -0.69 26.92 10.33
C ASN A 8 -0.05 25.51 10.31
N ALA A 9 0.59 25.09 11.41
CA ALA A 9 1.16 23.74 11.51
C ALA A 9 0.10 22.66 11.72
N SER A 10 -1.00 22.96 12.41
CA SER A 10 -2.15 22.05 12.57
C SER A 10 -2.86 21.82 11.24
N SER A 11 -3.13 22.89 10.49
CA SER A 11 -3.72 22.83 9.15
C SER A 11 -2.89 21.99 8.15
N LYS A 12 -1.56 22.06 8.23
CA LYS A 12 -0.65 21.27 7.37
C LYS A 12 -0.70 19.78 7.68
N LYS A 13 -0.77 19.42 8.96
CA LYS A 13 -0.91 18.00 9.38
C LYS A 13 -2.23 17.42 8.89
N GLU A 14 -3.31 18.17 9.01
CA GLU A 14 -4.65 17.78 8.58
C GLU A 14 -4.71 17.57 7.06
N LEU A 15 -4.04 18.41 6.29
CA LEU A 15 -3.99 18.31 4.84
C LEU A 15 -3.25 17.04 4.38
N VAL A 16 -2.11 16.72 5.00
CA VAL A 16 -1.36 15.48 4.71
C VAL A 16 -2.16 14.26 5.16
N ALA A 17 -2.73 14.30 6.38
CA ALA A 17 -3.57 13.22 6.89
C ALA A 17 -4.80 12.98 6.01
N GLY A 18 -5.44 14.05 5.53
CA GLY A 18 -6.57 13.95 4.62
C GLY A 18 -6.23 13.19 3.34
N LYS A 19 -5.05 13.42 2.74
CA LYS A 19 -4.62 12.68 1.54
C LYS A 19 -4.41 11.19 1.81
N PHE A 20 -3.83 10.84 2.97
CA PHE A 20 -3.69 9.44 3.36
C PHE A 20 -5.05 8.77 3.66
N MET A 21 -5.99 9.52 4.23
CA MET A 21 -7.35 9.03 4.47
C MET A 21 -8.10 8.76 3.16
N VAL A 22 -8.01 9.69 2.22
CA VAL A 22 -8.57 9.51 0.87
C VAL A 22 -7.95 8.30 0.19
N LEU A 23 -6.62 8.11 0.26
CA LEU A 23 -5.95 6.93 -0.26
C LEU A 23 -6.51 5.64 0.36
N ALA A 24 -6.65 5.59 1.68
CA ALA A 24 -7.17 4.41 2.38
C ALA A 24 -8.60 4.07 1.94
N ILE A 25 -9.45 5.09 1.78
CA ILE A 25 -10.83 4.93 1.29
C ILE A 25 -10.83 4.39 -0.15
N PHE A 26 -10.03 4.96 -1.05
CA PHE A 26 -9.94 4.47 -2.43
C PHE A 26 -9.40 3.05 -2.51
N CYS A 27 -8.40 2.69 -1.70
CA CYS A 27 -7.90 1.31 -1.62
C CYS A 27 -8.98 0.34 -1.11
N ALA A 28 -9.77 0.75 -0.11
CA ALA A 28 -10.85 -0.07 0.41
C ALA A 28 -11.97 -0.27 -0.64
N ILE A 29 -12.39 0.80 -1.32
CA ILE A 29 -13.38 0.72 -2.39
C ILE A 29 -12.85 -0.15 -3.53
N GLY A 30 -11.61 0.06 -3.96
CA GLY A 30 -10.98 -0.72 -5.04
C GLY A 30 -10.89 -2.21 -4.71
N SER A 31 -10.53 -2.56 -3.47
CA SER A 31 -10.48 -3.95 -3.01
C SER A 31 -11.86 -4.60 -2.99
N LEU A 32 -12.88 -3.86 -2.59
CA LEU A 32 -14.27 -4.33 -2.57
C LEU A 32 -14.80 -4.59 -3.99
N PHE A 33 -14.54 -3.67 -4.93
CA PHE A 33 -14.84 -3.90 -6.35
C PHE A 33 -14.06 -5.07 -6.92
N GLY A 34 -12.78 -5.19 -6.61
CA GLY A 34 -11.94 -6.32 -7.02
C GLY A 34 -12.49 -7.66 -6.52
N LEU A 35 -12.98 -7.70 -5.29
CA LEU A 35 -13.61 -8.88 -4.70
C LEU A 35 -14.89 -9.25 -5.45
N ILE A 36 -15.76 -8.29 -5.74
CA ILE A 36 -17.03 -8.53 -6.46
C ILE A 36 -16.74 -9.05 -7.88
N ILE A 37 -15.84 -8.39 -8.61
CA ILE A 37 -15.46 -8.79 -9.97
C ILE A 37 -14.78 -10.17 -9.96
N GLY A 38 -13.88 -10.40 -9.00
CA GLY A 38 -13.21 -11.68 -8.82
C GLY A 38 -14.17 -12.81 -8.53
N PHE A 39 -15.18 -12.57 -7.68
CA PHE A 39 -16.23 -13.54 -7.37
C PHE A 39 -17.09 -13.88 -8.61
N ILE A 40 -17.57 -12.86 -9.34
CA ILE A 40 -18.37 -13.05 -10.56
C ILE A 40 -17.53 -13.74 -11.63
N GLY A 41 -16.30 -13.31 -11.86
CA GLY A 41 -15.40 -13.91 -12.84
C GLY A 41 -15.04 -15.36 -12.52
N GLY A 42 -14.87 -15.67 -11.25
CA GLY A 42 -14.62 -17.03 -10.77
C GLY A 42 -15.83 -17.97 -10.97
N LEU A 43 -17.04 -17.46 -10.75
CA LEU A 43 -18.28 -18.22 -11.03
C LEU A 43 -18.45 -18.51 -12.53
N ILE A 44 -18.16 -17.53 -13.40
CA ILE A 44 -18.29 -17.71 -14.86
C ILE A 44 -17.26 -18.70 -15.40
N THR A 45 -16.08 -18.79 -14.77
CA THR A 45 -14.98 -19.63 -15.25
C THR A 45 -14.97 -21.04 -14.60
N ASP A 46 -15.94 -21.37 -13.75
CA ASP A 46 -16.02 -22.59 -12.94
C ASP A 46 -14.74 -22.87 -12.10
N LYS A 47 -13.96 -21.83 -11.85
CA LYS A 47 -12.71 -21.90 -11.07
C LYS A 47 -12.92 -21.69 -9.58
N ILE A 48 -13.98 -21.03 -9.18
CA ILE A 48 -14.36 -20.92 -7.78
C ILE A 48 -15.38 -22.02 -7.49
N VAL A 49 -14.94 -23.05 -6.83
CA VAL A 49 -15.86 -23.97 -6.16
C VAL A 49 -16.49 -23.16 -5.02
N LEU A 50 -17.83 -23.15 -4.94
CA LEU A 50 -18.59 -22.52 -3.84
C LEU A 50 -18.37 -23.31 -2.54
N ASP A 51 -17.11 -23.61 -2.26
CA ASP A 51 -16.67 -24.26 -1.02
C ASP A 51 -15.99 -23.21 -0.12
N ILE A 52 -15.98 -23.48 1.16
CA ILE A 52 -15.36 -22.63 2.19
C ILE A 52 -13.90 -22.31 1.82
N VAL A 53 -13.18 -23.25 1.20
CA VAL A 53 -11.79 -23.10 0.77
C VAL A 53 -11.66 -22.07 -0.36
N GLY A 54 -12.51 -22.13 -1.39
CA GLY A 54 -12.46 -21.19 -2.53
C GLY A 54 -12.82 -19.76 -2.14
N ILE A 55 -13.76 -19.58 -1.22
CA ILE A 55 -14.10 -18.27 -0.68
C ILE A 55 -12.93 -17.73 0.18
N GLY A 56 -12.28 -18.59 0.96
CA GLY A 56 -11.10 -18.25 1.75
C GLY A 56 -9.94 -17.75 0.88
N GLU A 57 -9.65 -18.43 -0.22
CA GLU A 57 -8.62 -18.03 -1.18
C GLU A 57 -8.91 -16.66 -1.80
N LEU A 58 -10.16 -16.41 -2.18
CA LEU A 58 -10.57 -15.13 -2.76
C LEU A 58 -10.42 -13.97 -1.76
N LEU A 59 -10.85 -14.17 -0.52
CA LEU A 59 -10.68 -13.18 0.54
C LEU A 59 -9.19 -12.92 0.82
N PHE A 60 -8.39 -13.96 0.81
CA PHE A 60 -6.95 -13.88 1.01
C PHE A 60 -6.27 -13.07 -0.10
N LEU A 61 -6.56 -13.36 -1.37
CA LEU A 61 -6.06 -12.60 -2.52
C LEU A 61 -6.47 -11.13 -2.46
N THR A 62 -7.70 -10.85 -2.04
CA THR A 62 -8.21 -9.48 -1.88
C THR A 62 -7.45 -8.73 -0.79
N LEU A 63 -7.16 -9.39 0.33
CA LEU A 63 -6.36 -8.81 1.42
C LEU A 63 -4.93 -8.48 0.96
N VAL A 64 -4.30 -9.40 0.22
CA VAL A 64 -2.97 -9.18 -0.37
C VAL A 64 -2.97 -7.99 -1.32
N ALA A 65 -3.96 -7.92 -2.21
CA ALA A 65 -4.10 -6.80 -3.15
C ALA A 65 -4.30 -5.46 -2.43
N TRP A 66 -5.07 -5.45 -1.34
CA TRP A 66 -5.29 -4.27 -0.51
C TRP A 66 -4.00 -3.78 0.16
N VAL A 67 -3.23 -4.69 0.77
CA VAL A 67 -1.93 -4.40 1.40
C VAL A 67 -0.95 -3.83 0.38
N ILE A 68 -0.83 -4.47 -0.79
CA ILE A 68 0.04 -4.01 -1.88
C ILE A 68 -0.37 -2.60 -2.32
N SER A 69 -1.66 -2.35 -2.52
CA SER A 69 -2.20 -1.04 -2.92
C SER A 69 -1.89 0.05 -1.89
N LEU A 70 -1.99 -0.25 -0.59
CA LEU A 70 -1.63 0.68 0.48
C LEU A 70 -0.14 1.02 0.47
N ILE A 71 0.74 0.04 0.30
CA ILE A 71 2.19 0.25 0.27
C ILE A 71 2.56 1.15 -0.91
N PHE A 72 2.11 0.83 -2.10
CA PHE A 72 2.41 1.61 -3.30
C PHE A 72 1.76 3.00 -3.28
N GLY A 73 0.49 3.06 -2.90
CA GLY A 73 -0.24 4.32 -2.81
C GLY A 73 0.38 5.29 -1.80
N SER A 74 0.79 4.79 -0.63
CA SER A 74 1.44 5.61 0.38
C SER A 74 2.79 6.17 -0.06
N MET A 75 3.54 5.45 -0.90
CA MET A 75 4.81 5.89 -1.45
C MET A 75 4.65 6.99 -2.52
N SER A 76 3.53 6.99 -3.25
CA SER A 76 3.26 8.01 -4.27
C SER A 76 3.01 9.40 -3.68
N ILE A 77 2.44 9.50 -2.47
CA ILE A 77 2.09 10.78 -1.83
C ILE A 77 3.33 11.67 -1.60
N PRO A 78 4.42 11.22 -0.92
CA PRO A 78 5.59 12.06 -0.71
C PRO A 78 6.30 12.43 -2.02
N LEU A 79 6.22 11.57 -3.03
CA LEU A 79 6.81 11.83 -4.34
C LEU A 79 6.09 12.96 -5.08
N VAL A 80 4.75 12.96 -5.06
CA VAL A 80 3.94 14.03 -5.66
C VAL A 80 4.17 15.35 -4.92
N PHE A 81 4.31 15.35 -3.61
CA PHE A 81 4.64 16.54 -2.85
C PHE A 81 6.01 17.10 -3.22
N LYS A 82 7.02 16.25 -3.39
CA LYS A 82 8.40 16.67 -3.65
C LYS A 82 8.63 17.16 -5.07
N PHE A 83 8.02 16.53 -6.07
CA PHE A 83 8.38 16.72 -7.49
C PHE A 83 7.25 17.35 -8.32
N GLY A 84 6.06 17.55 -7.73
CA GLY A 84 4.89 18.07 -8.42
C GLY A 84 4.17 17.02 -9.27
N ALA A 85 2.98 17.37 -9.76
CA ALA A 85 2.07 16.45 -10.45
C ALA A 85 2.59 15.99 -11.82
N GLU A 86 3.36 16.84 -12.55
CA GLU A 86 3.86 16.51 -13.89
C GLU A 86 4.95 15.44 -13.86
N LYS A 87 5.91 15.55 -12.94
CA LYS A 87 6.96 14.55 -12.74
C LYS A 87 6.45 13.33 -11.96
N GLY A 88 5.30 13.46 -11.30
CA GLY A 88 4.67 12.41 -10.52
C GLY A 88 4.34 11.14 -11.32
N ARG A 89 4.03 11.25 -12.62
CA ARG A 89 3.74 10.09 -13.47
C ARG A 89 4.95 9.19 -13.69
N VAL A 90 6.12 9.77 -13.94
CA VAL A 90 7.38 9.01 -14.11
C VAL A 90 7.81 8.41 -12.76
N LEU A 91 7.61 9.16 -11.67
CA LEU A 91 7.93 8.72 -10.32
C LEU A 91 6.99 7.63 -9.81
N LEU A 92 5.74 7.57 -10.28
CA LEU A 92 4.85 6.45 -10.04
C LEU A 92 5.45 5.14 -10.57
N LEU A 93 6.01 5.13 -11.79
CA LEU A 93 6.69 3.95 -12.33
C LEU A 93 7.89 3.54 -11.47
N VAL A 94 8.70 4.50 -11.03
CA VAL A 94 9.84 4.25 -10.12
C VAL A 94 9.37 3.72 -8.78
N SER A 95 8.24 4.25 -8.26
CA SER A 95 7.61 3.81 -7.01
C SER A 95 7.14 2.36 -7.06
N PHE A 96 6.77 1.85 -8.23
CA PHE A 96 6.45 0.42 -8.43
C PHE A 96 7.70 -0.44 -8.59
N LEU A 97 8.69 0.04 -9.34
CA LEU A 97 9.92 -0.72 -9.64
C LEU A 97 10.78 -0.98 -8.40
N ILE A 98 10.89 0.00 -7.50
CA ILE A 98 11.75 -0.13 -6.32
C ILE A 98 11.27 -1.24 -5.37
N PRO A 99 10.02 -1.25 -4.87
CA PRO A 99 9.54 -2.32 -4.00
C PRO A 99 9.50 -3.68 -4.70
N ALA A 100 9.11 -3.72 -5.99
CA ALA A 100 9.13 -4.95 -6.76
C ALA A 100 10.54 -5.53 -6.90
N GLY A 101 11.55 -4.68 -7.16
CA GLY A 101 12.95 -5.09 -7.22
C GLY A 101 13.47 -5.57 -5.87
N ILE A 102 13.08 -4.93 -4.77
CA ILE A 102 13.45 -5.35 -3.41
C ILE A 102 12.84 -6.73 -3.09
N CYS A 103 11.54 -6.91 -3.36
CA CYS A 103 10.86 -8.20 -3.13
C CYS A 103 11.48 -9.32 -3.97
N PHE A 104 11.80 -9.05 -5.24
CA PHE A 104 12.47 -10.01 -6.11
C PHE A 104 13.88 -10.35 -5.61
N GLY A 105 14.65 -9.36 -5.16
CA GLY A 105 15.97 -9.55 -4.58
C GLY A 105 15.93 -10.39 -3.31
N ILE A 106 14.98 -10.12 -2.40
CA ILE A 106 14.77 -10.91 -1.17
C ILE A 106 14.39 -12.35 -1.52
N TYR A 107 13.49 -12.56 -2.49
CA TYR A 107 13.10 -13.89 -2.95
C TYR A 107 14.31 -14.70 -3.48
N GLN A 108 15.12 -14.08 -4.33
CA GLN A 108 16.35 -14.68 -4.87
C GLN A 108 17.35 -15.03 -3.76
N LEU A 109 17.50 -14.17 -2.77
CA LEU A 109 18.41 -14.37 -1.65
C LEU A 109 17.96 -15.51 -0.73
N LEU A 110 16.66 -15.63 -0.48
CA LEU A 110 16.07 -16.73 0.28
C LEU A 110 16.22 -18.07 -0.45
N THR A 111 16.03 -18.10 -1.76
CA THR A 111 16.23 -19.31 -2.57
C THR A 111 17.70 -19.73 -2.59
N MET A 112 18.64 -18.79 -2.66
CA MET A 112 20.08 -19.09 -2.59
C MET A 112 20.51 -19.62 -1.22
N LEU A 113 19.87 -19.17 -0.15
CA LEU A 113 20.12 -19.64 1.22
C LEU A 113 19.47 -21.02 1.51
N GLY A 114 18.78 -21.60 0.54
CA GLY A 114 18.11 -22.89 0.69
C GLY A 114 16.93 -22.87 1.68
N VAL A 115 16.42 -21.67 2.02
CA VAL A 115 15.23 -21.52 2.85
C VAL A 115 14.02 -21.88 2.00
N ALA A 116 13.51 -23.10 2.14
CA ALA A 116 12.24 -23.47 1.55
C ALA A 116 11.14 -22.63 2.21
N LEU A 117 10.49 -21.79 1.42
CA LEU A 117 9.29 -21.09 1.85
C LEU A 117 8.18 -22.12 2.04
N THR A 118 8.07 -22.63 3.25
CA THR A 118 6.97 -23.53 3.63
C THR A 118 5.67 -22.74 3.66
N ASP A 119 4.57 -23.35 3.25
CA ASP A 119 3.24 -22.71 3.22
C ASP A 119 2.88 -22.05 4.54
N GLN A 120 3.32 -22.60 5.67
CA GLN A 120 3.13 -22.04 7.00
C GLN A 120 3.85 -20.69 7.18
N ILE A 121 5.08 -20.56 6.67
CA ILE A 121 5.86 -19.31 6.78
C ILE A 121 5.21 -18.24 5.93
N VAL A 122 4.76 -18.58 4.72
CA VAL A 122 4.04 -17.67 3.83
C VAL A 122 2.76 -17.19 4.48
N PHE A 123 2.00 -18.07 5.10
CA PHE A 123 0.75 -17.73 5.79
C PHE A 123 0.98 -16.78 6.97
N ILE A 124 1.99 -17.04 7.82
CA ILE A 124 2.34 -16.16 8.94
C ILE A 124 2.79 -14.78 8.45
N LEU A 125 3.62 -14.74 7.41
CA LEU A 125 4.12 -13.49 6.81
C LEU A 125 2.98 -12.65 6.24
N LEU A 126 1.99 -13.29 5.67
CA LEU A 126 0.78 -12.66 5.13
C LEU A 126 -0.16 -12.18 6.23
N CYS A 127 -0.33 -12.91 7.32
CA CYS A 127 -1.09 -12.44 8.47
C CYS A 127 -0.45 -11.21 9.14
N CYS A 128 0.89 -11.10 9.10
CA CYS A 128 1.61 -9.93 9.60
C CYS A 128 1.65 -8.76 8.61
N SER A 129 1.36 -8.99 7.32
CA SER A 129 1.48 -7.98 6.26
C SER A 129 0.61 -6.74 6.47
N PRO A 130 -0.63 -6.77 6.99
CA PRO A 130 -1.42 -5.58 7.28
C PRO A 130 -0.76 -4.67 8.32
N LEU A 131 -0.15 -5.25 9.35
CA LEU A 131 0.57 -4.49 10.38
C LEU A 131 1.80 -3.81 9.80
N LEU A 132 2.55 -4.52 8.95
CA LEU A 132 3.71 -3.95 8.23
C LEU A 132 3.27 -2.82 7.28
N ALA A 133 2.15 -2.97 6.58
CA ALA A 133 1.61 -1.92 5.72
C ALA A 133 1.20 -0.67 6.50
N LEU A 134 0.58 -0.83 7.67
CA LEU A 134 0.23 0.30 8.54
C LEU A 134 1.47 1.02 9.06
N ALA A 135 2.49 0.27 9.51
CA ALA A 135 3.77 0.84 9.93
C ALA A 135 4.45 1.58 8.77
N TRP A 136 4.43 1.02 7.57
CA TRP A 136 4.94 1.65 6.35
C TRP A 136 4.19 2.96 6.02
N CYS A 137 2.86 2.95 6.05
CA CYS A 137 2.04 4.15 5.86
C CYS A 137 2.37 5.24 6.87
N TYR A 138 2.61 4.87 8.13
CA TYR A 138 3.02 5.83 9.16
C TYR A 138 4.38 6.46 8.86
N VAL A 139 5.36 5.67 8.43
CA VAL A 139 6.69 6.17 8.03
C VAL A 139 6.55 7.12 6.82
N MET A 140 5.77 6.76 5.81
CA MET A 140 5.53 7.60 4.63
C MET A 140 4.77 8.88 4.98
N TYR A 141 3.84 8.84 5.94
CA TYR A 141 3.18 10.02 6.48
C TYR A 141 4.20 10.99 7.12
N GLN A 142 5.11 10.49 7.95
CA GLN A 142 6.15 11.30 8.58
C GLN A 142 7.09 11.95 7.53
N ILE A 143 7.47 11.19 6.51
CA ILE A 143 8.30 11.69 5.40
C ILE A 143 7.56 12.78 4.63
N SER A 144 6.29 12.55 4.26
CA SER A 144 5.45 13.51 3.55
C SER A 144 5.29 14.81 4.32
N TYR A 145 5.05 14.72 5.61
CA TYR A 145 4.94 15.88 6.49
C TYR A 145 6.25 16.70 6.52
N ARG A 146 7.40 16.04 6.66
CA ARG A 146 8.71 16.71 6.66
C ARG A 146 9.02 17.40 5.32
N ILE A 147 8.66 16.76 4.20
CA ILE A 147 8.85 17.33 2.86
C ILE A 147 7.97 18.57 2.70
N PHE A 148 6.69 18.48 3.07
CA PHE A 148 5.73 19.55 2.91
C PHE A 148 6.09 20.79 3.74
N VAL A 149 6.57 20.60 4.97
CA VAL A 149 7.03 21.70 5.84
C VAL A 149 8.29 22.40 5.27
N LYS A 150 9.18 21.64 4.60
CA LYS A 150 10.44 22.21 4.04
C LYS A 150 10.25 22.97 2.71
N GLN A 151 9.17 22.75 2.00
CA GLN A 151 8.95 23.40 0.69
C GLN A 151 8.41 24.83 0.77
N GLU A 152 7.93 25.23 1.95
CA GLU A 152 7.39 26.59 2.15
C GLU A 152 8.33 27.51 2.95
N LEU A 153 9.55 27.07 3.24
CA LEU A 153 10.63 27.89 3.78
C LEU A 153 11.56 28.33 2.65
#